data_03d737a313d1d94c39f90be67d9c92c0
#
_entry.id   03d737a313d1d94c39f90be67d9c92c0
#
_cell.length_a   1.000
_cell.length_b   1.000
_cell.length_c   1.000
_cell.angle_alpha   90.00
_cell.angle_beta   90.00
_cell.angle_gamma   90.00
#
_symmetry.space_group_name_H-M   'P 1'
#
loop_
_entity.id
_entity.type
_entity.pdbx_description
1 polymer ?
#
loop_
_entity_poly.entity_id
_entity_poly.type
_entity_poly.pdbx_seq_one_letter_code
_entity_poly.pdbx_strand_id
1 'polypeptide(L)'
;MRPEHKDLSFIQTLNYKLTRKDSVLDLSYERMGNAGIVFLCRNKDLSHVRKLDLSWNEITDEGLGALAGLGSLMGLKHLILNANQIGDEGARSLAASKNLPNLESIELTNNQVSDYGALSLVKSQTLLNLEFLDLEMNKVGQQKLTRFPDGAVVSKLRVLNLRRNFMGDENIADWAQSGASEKVVHLNLGWNQITSQGARVLANSPTLNQLEDLVLDSNHISDSGALDIAKSKHLNNLAQLYMQDNKISQTGETALRTMRSRNLLAKKRIENKLNLNEQRLDNKDLVSLALYEKLDGIVSLSLRNNHFDYHGIQELVHSPYLKNLRSLNLMSNAVEDKGLLLLAESPNLSQLESLNLENTGITSLGILALSQSPYLKQLKELNLSNNDLGEKGFRILANSGNLKNLIKLSTSGTSVGDAEFQTVVQSNTLNDLEELEVMGNVITRKSLDSLANSSLLSQLKKLDLRRNSLMDADLIFLADSPKFQSLETLRF
;
A
#
# COMPACT_ATOMS: atom_id res chain seq x y z
N MET A 1 -56.54 -5.44 7.31
CA MET A 1 -55.55 -5.71 6.26
C MET A 1 -54.68 -6.85 6.75
N ARG A 2 -54.57 -7.94 5.99
CA ARG A 2 -53.74 -9.10 6.35
C ARG A 2 -52.26 -8.69 6.15
N PRO A 3 -51.34 -9.07 7.05
CA PRO A 3 -49.92 -8.85 6.81
C PRO A 3 -49.50 -9.65 5.58
N GLU A 4 -48.87 -8.97 4.63
CA GLU A 4 -48.51 -9.54 3.36
C GLU A 4 -47.37 -10.58 3.50
N HIS A 5 -47.36 -11.57 2.65
CA HIS A 5 -46.45 -12.73 2.58
C HIS A 5 -44.92 -12.40 2.58
N LYS A 6 -44.53 -11.12 2.58
CA LYS A 6 -43.13 -10.67 2.66
C LYS A 6 -42.49 -10.85 4.04
N ASP A 7 -43.26 -10.74 5.12
CA ASP A 7 -42.78 -10.82 6.50
C ASP A 7 -42.26 -12.19 6.92
N LEU A 8 -42.84 -13.26 6.37
CA LEU A 8 -42.44 -14.63 6.70
C LEU A 8 -41.05 -15.01 6.14
N SER A 9 -40.68 -14.52 4.97
CA SER A 9 -39.39 -14.81 4.36
C SER A 9 -38.25 -14.10 5.11
N PHE A 10 -38.46 -12.85 5.53
CA PHE A 10 -37.50 -12.09 6.33
C PHE A 10 -37.25 -12.77 7.70
N ILE A 11 -38.30 -13.12 8.43
CA ILE A 11 -38.17 -13.78 9.74
C ILE A 11 -37.46 -15.15 9.61
N GLN A 12 -37.67 -15.87 8.55
CA GLN A 12 -36.99 -17.15 8.29
C GLN A 12 -35.50 -16.93 8.01
N THR A 13 -35.15 -15.95 7.15
CA THR A 13 -33.78 -15.57 6.84
C THR A 13 -33.04 -15.09 8.10
N LEU A 14 -33.66 -14.22 8.86
CA LEU A 14 -33.11 -13.71 10.12
C LEU A 14 -32.87 -14.85 11.13
N ASN A 15 -33.82 -15.72 11.33
CA ASN A 15 -33.69 -16.88 12.21
C ASN A 15 -32.51 -17.77 11.76
N TYR A 16 -32.41 -18.06 10.47
CA TYR A 16 -31.30 -18.86 9.92
C TYR A 16 -29.96 -18.21 10.18
N LYS A 17 -29.81 -16.92 9.86
CA LYS A 17 -28.55 -16.16 10.09
C LYS A 17 -28.18 -16.15 11.58
N LEU A 18 -29.13 -15.99 12.48
CA LEU A 18 -28.90 -15.95 13.93
C LEU A 18 -28.59 -17.29 14.57
N THR A 19 -29.09 -18.41 14.01
CA THR A 19 -28.78 -19.76 14.54
C THR A 19 -27.29 -20.11 14.41
N ARG A 20 -26.55 -19.48 13.49
CA ARG A 20 -25.14 -19.74 13.27
C ARG A 20 -24.24 -19.18 14.37
N LYS A 21 -24.73 -18.23 15.15
CA LYS A 21 -23.96 -17.50 16.19
C LYS A 21 -22.63 -16.94 15.70
N ASP A 22 -22.56 -16.56 14.43
CA ASP A 22 -21.39 -15.94 13.84
C ASP A 22 -21.21 -14.53 14.47
N SER A 23 -19.97 -14.10 14.65
CA SER A 23 -19.67 -12.75 15.15
C SER A 23 -19.98 -11.66 14.11
N VAL A 24 -20.22 -12.03 12.87
CA VAL A 24 -20.62 -11.16 11.76
C VAL A 24 -22.07 -11.47 11.39
N LEU A 25 -22.94 -10.47 11.52
CA LEU A 25 -24.34 -10.54 11.11
C LEU A 25 -24.56 -9.59 9.93
N ASP A 26 -24.71 -10.17 8.75
CA ASP A 26 -25.04 -9.44 7.53
C ASP A 26 -26.55 -9.54 7.27
N LEU A 27 -27.23 -8.40 7.38
CA LEU A 27 -28.64 -8.19 7.09
C LEU A 27 -28.83 -7.12 6.00
N SER A 28 -27.85 -6.91 5.15
CA SER A 28 -27.94 -5.95 4.04
C SER A 28 -28.99 -6.39 3.01
N TYR A 29 -29.64 -5.42 2.37
CA TYR A 29 -30.65 -5.63 1.30
C TYR A 29 -31.92 -6.40 1.71
N GLU A 30 -32.24 -6.50 2.98
CA GLU A 30 -33.41 -7.26 3.47
C GLU A 30 -34.70 -6.41 3.51
N ARG A 31 -34.65 -5.14 3.14
CA ARG A 31 -35.79 -4.19 3.18
C ARG A 31 -36.50 -4.17 4.54
N MET A 32 -35.73 -4.17 5.61
CA MET A 32 -36.20 -4.27 6.97
C MET A 32 -37.08 -3.10 7.40
N GLY A 33 -36.75 -1.91 6.96
CA GLY A 33 -37.32 -0.68 7.47
C GLY A 33 -37.18 -0.57 8.99
N ASN A 34 -37.84 0.43 9.58
CA ASN A 34 -37.84 0.59 11.04
C ASN A 34 -38.53 -0.57 11.76
N ALA A 35 -39.60 -1.14 11.17
CA ALA A 35 -40.31 -2.25 11.76
C ALA A 35 -39.44 -3.51 11.91
N GLY A 36 -38.61 -3.82 10.90
CA GLY A 36 -37.67 -4.93 10.97
C GLY A 36 -36.59 -4.73 12.04
N ILE A 37 -36.10 -3.49 12.21
CA ILE A 37 -35.15 -3.16 13.29
C ILE A 37 -35.81 -3.33 14.66
N VAL A 38 -37.04 -2.81 14.85
CA VAL A 38 -37.79 -2.97 16.11
C VAL A 38 -38.04 -4.46 16.42
N PHE A 39 -38.39 -5.26 15.40
CA PHE A 39 -38.53 -6.72 15.56
C PHE A 39 -37.19 -7.36 15.99
N LEU A 40 -36.08 -7.01 15.33
CA LEU A 40 -34.74 -7.50 15.68
C LEU A 40 -34.43 -7.18 17.15
N CYS A 41 -34.66 -5.93 17.57
CA CYS A 41 -34.38 -5.47 18.93
C CYS A 41 -35.19 -6.20 20.00
N ARG A 42 -36.44 -6.51 19.72
CA ARG A 42 -37.35 -7.14 20.70
C ARG A 42 -37.18 -8.66 20.83
N ASN A 43 -36.75 -9.32 19.76
CA ASN A 43 -36.87 -10.77 19.66
C ASN A 43 -35.55 -11.52 19.62
N LYS A 44 -34.40 -10.83 19.58
CA LYS A 44 -33.10 -11.45 19.35
C LYS A 44 -32.04 -11.00 20.34
N ASP A 45 -31.26 -11.98 20.79
CA ASP A 45 -30.02 -11.74 21.51
C ASP A 45 -28.86 -11.60 20.52
N LEU A 46 -28.25 -10.41 20.48
CA LEU A 46 -27.14 -10.06 19.60
C LEU A 46 -25.81 -9.91 20.36
N SER A 47 -25.72 -10.41 21.58
CA SER A 47 -24.53 -10.25 22.45
C SER A 47 -23.25 -10.84 21.87
N HIS A 48 -23.37 -11.83 20.98
CA HIS A 48 -22.27 -12.46 20.25
C HIS A 48 -21.80 -11.68 19.02
N VAL A 49 -22.61 -10.70 18.52
CA VAL A 49 -22.32 -9.97 17.29
C VAL A 49 -21.24 -8.91 17.54
N ARG A 50 -20.26 -8.87 16.68
CA ARG A 50 -19.15 -7.89 16.66
C ARG A 50 -19.21 -6.97 15.44
N LYS A 51 -19.74 -7.47 14.33
CA LYS A 51 -19.98 -6.71 13.10
C LYS A 51 -21.42 -6.89 12.67
N LEU A 52 -22.14 -5.78 12.47
CA LEU A 52 -23.55 -5.76 12.02
C LEU A 52 -23.63 -4.91 10.76
N ASP A 53 -24.05 -5.53 9.67
CA ASP A 53 -24.35 -4.85 8.41
C ASP A 53 -25.86 -4.74 8.19
N LEU A 54 -26.33 -3.51 8.11
CA LEU A 54 -27.72 -3.13 7.90
C LEU A 54 -27.88 -2.25 6.64
N SER A 55 -26.95 -2.30 5.71
CA SER A 55 -26.96 -1.49 4.49
C SER A 55 -28.21 -1.79 3.63
N TRP A 56 -28.70 -0.76 2.93
CA TRP A 56 -29.80 -0.89 1.96
C TRP A 56 -31.11 -1.44 2.57
N ASN A 57 -31.52 -0.89 3.71
CA ASN A 57 -32.69 -1.38 4.46
C ASN A 57 -33.80 -0.36 4.69
N GLU A 58 -33.71 0.84 4.10
CA GLU A 58 -34.73 1.88 4.26
C GLU A 58 -34.92 2.33 5.73
N ILE A 59 -33.86 2.19 6.55
CA ILE A 59 -33.87 2.55 7.96
C ILE A 59 -33.83 4.08 8.09
N THR A 60 -34.69 4.66 8.94
CA THR A 60 -34.68 6.06 9.27
C THR A 60 -34.13 6.30 10.70
N ASP A 61 -34.18 7.53 11.16
CA ASP A 61 -33.78 7.93 12.51
C ASP A 61 -34.49 7.14 13.61
N GLU A 62 -35.78 6.81 13.42
CA GLU A 62 -36.57 6.01 14.35
C GLU A 62 -36.00 4.59 14.52
N GLY A 63 -35.68 3.93 13.42
CA GLY A 63 -35.07 2.57 13.44
C GLY A 63 -33.69 2.60 14.10
N LEU A 64 -32.85 3.58 13.76
CA LEU A 64 -31.54 3.70 14.38
C LEU A 64 -31.63 4.04 15.87
N GLY A 65 -32.58 4.87 16.28
CA GLY A 65 -32.86 5.15 17.68
C GLY A 65 -33.25 3.89 18.48
N ALA A 66 -34.08 3.02 17.90
CA ALA A 66 -34.42 1.72 18.49
C ALA A 66 -33.18 0.82 18.64
N LEU A 67 -32.34 0.75 17.59
CA LEU A 67 -31.10 -0.03 17.60
C LEU A 67 -30.12 0.48 18.68
N ALA A 68 -29.94 1.79 18.76
CA ALA A 68 -29.04 2.44 19.73
C ALA A 68 -29.47 2.19 21.19
N GLY A 69 -30.77 1.91 21.43
CA GLY A 69 -31.31 1.52 22.72
C GLY A 69 -31.11 0.05 23.11
N LEU A 70 -30.60 -0.81 22.22
CA LEU A 70 -30.53 -2.25 22.41
C LEU A 70 -29.33 -2.69 23.26
N GLY A 71 -29.58 -3.14 24.49
CA GLY A 71 -28.55 -3.53 25.44
C GLY A 71 -27.71 -4.75 25.04
N SER A 72 -28.22 -5.63 24.16
CA SER A 72 -27.46 -6.79 23.69
C SER A 72 -26.35 -6.48 22.70
N LEU A 73 -26.21 -5.23 22.24
CA LEU A 73 -25.15 -4.80 21.31
C LEU A 73 -23.89 -4.24 22.00
N MET A 74 -23.75 -4.39 23.30
CA MET A 74 -22.57 -3.87 24.02
C MET A 74 -21.22 -4.40 23.49
N GLY A 75 -21.22 -5.56 22.84
CA GLY A 75 -20.03 -6.15 22.24
C GLY A 75 -19.75 -5.72 20.79
N LEU A 76 -20.63 -4.91 20.17
CA LEU A 76 -20.51 -4.52 18.77
C LEU A 76 -19.29 -3.60 18.56
N LYS A 77 -18.52 -3.91 17.51
CA LYS A 77 -17.33 -3.15 17.11
C LYS A 77 -17.52 -2.40 15.79
N HIS A 78 -18.23 -3.01 14.84
CA HIS A 78 -18.42 -2.46 13.51
C HIS A 78 -19.90 -2.38 13.18
N LEU A 79 -20.40 -1.20 12.88
CA LEU A 79 -21.79 -0.95 12.49
C LEU A 79 -21.82 -0.32 11.10
N ILE A 80 -22.43 -1.03 10.14
CA ILE A 80 -22.55 -0.61 8.74
C ILE A 80 -24.03 -0.30 8.45
N LEU A 81 -24.30 0.92 8.04
CA LEU A 81 -25.63 1.49 7.82
C LEU A 81 -25.74 2.17 6.44
N ASN A 82 -24.92 1.78 5.48
CA ASN A 82 -24.82 2.45 4.19
C ASN A 82 -26.16 2.37 3.42
N ALA A 83 -26.44 3.42 2.65
CA ALA A 83 -27.62 3.51 1.80
C ALA A 83 -28.95 3.27 2.56
N ASN A 84 -29.15 4.07 3.58
CA ASN A 84 -30.38 4.16 4.35
C ASN A 84 -30.96 5.60 4.28
N GLN A 85 -31.85 5.97 5.19
CA GLN A 85 -32.48 7.28 5.26
C GLN A 85 -32.22 7.93 6.63
N ILE A 86 -31.01 7.72 7.18
CA ILE A 86 -30.61 8.17 8.50
C ILE A 86 -30.20 9.64 8.41
N GLY A 87 -30.79 10.47 9.27
CA GLY A 87 -30.49 11.88 9.41
C GLY A 87 -29.77 12.19 10.73
N ASP A 88 -29.95 13.43 11.17
CA ASP A 88 -29.24 13.96 12.36
C ASP A 88 -29.74 13.36 13.67
N GLU A 89 -31.04 13.08 13.77
CA GLU A 89 -31.62 12.50 14.99
C GLU A 89 -31.15 11.07 15.23
N GLY A 90 -31.02 10.27 14.14
CA GLY A 90 -30.47 8.92 14.22
C GLY A 90 -28.98 8.95 14.60
N ALA A 91 -28.21 9.82 13.98
CA ALA A 91 -26.81 10.03 14.32
C ALA A 91 -26.62 10.47 15.79
N ARG A 92 -27.50 11.37 16.28
CA ARG A 92 -27.51 11.83 17.68
C ARG A 92 -27.86 10.69 18.64
N SER A 93 -28.86 9.87 18.30
CA SER A 93 -29.24 8.70 19.11
C SER A 93 -28.08 7.70 19.23
N LEU A 94 -27.37 7.46 18.14
CA LEU A 94 -26.17 6.64 18.14
C LEU A 94 -25.07 7.24 19.01
N ALA A 95 -24.81 8.53 18.87
CA ALA A 95 -23.81 9.29 19.62
C ALA A 95 -24.06 9.34 21.14
N ALA A 96 -25.34 9.25 21.55
CA ALA A 96 -25.75 9.25 22.95
C ALA A 96 -25.90 7.85 23.56
N SER A 97 -25.75 6.78 22.75
CA SER A 97 -26.00 5.41 23.19
C SER A 97 -24.95 4.92 24.19
N LYS A 98 -25.41 4.47 25.36
CA LYS A 98 -24.59 3.78 26.35
C LYS A 98 -24.44 2.28 26.07
N ASN A 99 -25.18 1.76 25.10
CA ASN A 99 -25.23 0.34 24.74
C ASN A 99 -24.21 -0.04 23.64
N LEU A 100 -23.46 0.93 23.12
CA LEU A 100 -22.49 0.75 22.03
C LEU A 100 -21.08 1.25 22.41
N PRO A 101 -20.59 0.98 23.65
CA PRO A 101 -19.34 1.57 24.14
C PRO A 101 -18.08 1.03 23.42
N ASN A 102 -18.21 -0.08 22.72
CA ASN A 102 -17.08 -0.76 22.06
C ASN A 102 -17.04 -0.54 20.53
N LEU A 103 -17.88 0.38 20.00
CA LEU A 103 -17.81 0.72 18.58
C LEU A 103 -16.46 1.32 18.20
N GLU A 104 -15.82 0.67 17.24
CA GLU A 104 -14.56 1.06 16.62
C GLU A 104 -14.80 1.66 15.23
N SER A 105 -15.87 1.24 14.53
CA SER A 105 -16.19 1.66 13.16
C SER A 105 -17.68 1.92 12.97
N ILE A 106 -18.00 3.05 12.33
CA ILE A 106 -19.34 3.42 11.88
C ILE A 106 -19.27 3.81 10.41
N GLU A 107 -20.10 3.15 9.58
CA GLU A 107 -20.27 3.46 8.17
C GLU A 107 -21.70 3.93 7.91
N LEU A 108 -21.84 5.18 7.42
CA LEU A 108 -23.10 5.85 7.11
C LEU A 108 -23.12 6.41 5.68
N THR A 109 -22.36 5.81 4.76
CA THR A 109 -22.31 6.22 3.36
C THR A 109 -23.71 6.29 2.76
N ASN A 110 -24.00 7.35 1.97
CA ASN A 110 -25.26 7.54 1.28
C ASN A 110 -26.46 7.53 2.24
N ASN A 111 -26.48 8.53 3.14
CA ASN A 111 -27.55 8.81 4.09
C ASN A 111 -27.91 10.31 4.05
N GLN A 112 -28.53 10.84 5.09
CA GLN A 112 -29.02 12.21 5.17
C GLN A 112 -28.42 13.00 6.36
N VAL A 113 -27.28 12.54 6.87
CA VAL A 113 -26.59 13.17 8.01
C VAL A 113 -26.04 14.52 7.59
N SER A 114 -26.43 15.58 8.32
CA SER A 114 -25.91 16.93 8.13
C SER A 114 -24.82 17.26 9.17
N ASP A 115 -24.46 18.53 9.23
CA ASP A 115 -23.49 19.05 10.20
C ASP A 115 -23.83 18.72 11.65
N TYR A 116 -25.11 18.76 12.01
CA TYR A 116 -25.56 18.48 13.39
C TYR A 116 -25.38 17.00 13.76
N GLY A 117 -25.69 16.10 12.86
CA GLY A 117 -25.50 14.66 13.09
C GLY A 117 -24.02 14.29 13.14
N ALA A 118 -23.23 14.78 12.18
CA ALA A 118 -21.79 14.59 12.14
C ALA A 118 -21.10 15.10 13.42
N LEU A 119 -21.48 16.33 13.85
CA LEU A 119 -20.99 16.93 15.07
C LEU A 119 -21.35 16.09 16.31
N SER A 120 -22.58 15.56 16.38
CA SER A 120 -23.00 14.71 17.49
C SER A 120 -22.15 13.47 17.59
N LEU A 121 -21.84 12.81 16.47
CA LEU A 121 -20.94 11.63 16.43
C LEU A 121 -19.53 11.98 16.90
N VAL A 122 -18.94 13.04 16.36
CA VAL A 122 -17.57 13.46 16.70
C VAL A 122 -17.46 13.95 18.15
N LYS A 123 -18.52 14.47 18.77
CA LYS A 123 -18.58 14.91 20.16
C LYS A 123 -19.09 13.87 21.14
N SER A 124 -19.35 12.66 20.72
CA SER A 124 -19.94 11.64 21.56
C SER A 124 -19.09 11.36 22.80
N GLN A 125 -19.72 11.37 23.96
CA GLN A 125 -19.12 10.98 25.25
C GLN A 125 -19.22 9.46 25.49
N THR A 126 -19.83 8.72 24.58
CA THR A 126 -20.07 7.26 24.69
C THR A 126 -19.30 6.45 23.66
N LEU A 127 -19.01 7.02 22.48
CA LEU A 127 -18.27 6.36 21.40
C LEU A 127 -16.75 6.55 21.53
N LEU A 128 -16.21 6.32 22.72
CA LEU A 128 -14.82 6.62 23.05
C LEU A 128 -13.79 5.73 22.34
N ASN A 129 -14.23 4.65 21.70
CA ASN A 129 -13.38 3.73 20.96
C ASN A 129 -13.46 3.91 19.45
N LEU A 130 -14.23 4.90 18.96
CA LEU A 130 -14.41 5.10 17.52
C LEU A 130 -13.10 5.55 16.86
N GLU A 131 -12.63 4.74 15.90
CA GLU A 131 -11.40 4.96 15.12
C GLU A 131 -11.70 5.26 13.66
N PHE A 132 -12.82 4.76 13.13
CA PHE A 132 -13.24 4.90 11.75
C PHE A 132 -14.66 5.45 11.65
N LEU A 133 -14.82 6.58 10.93
CA LEU A 133 -16.11 7.19 10.63
C LEU A 133 -16.23 7.49 9.14
N ASP A 134 -17.19 6.84 8.50
CA ASP A 134 -17.54 7.10 7.10
C ASP A 134 -18.88 7.83 6.99
N LEU A 135 -18.83 9.01 6.43
CA LEU A 135 -19.97 9.89 6.13
C LEU A 135 -20.02 10.25 4.63
N GLU A 136 -19.46 9.42 3.73
CA GLU A 136 -19.49 9.68 2.29
C GLU A 136 -20.94 9.84 1.79
N MET A 137 -21.15 10.73 0.81
CA MET A 137 -22.47 10.96 0.21
C MET A 137 -23.56 11.32 1.25
N ASN A 138 -23.28 12.31 2.08
CA ASN A 138 -24.20 12.87 3.07
C ASN A 138 -24.41 14.38 2.82
N LYS A 139 -24.87 15.11 3.82
CA LYS A 139 -25.19 16.54 3.75
C LYS A 139 -24.27 17.41 4.63
N VAL A 140 -23.09 16.88 4.99
CA VAL A 140 -22.14 17.58 5.88
C VAL A 140 -21.55 18.80 5.16
N GLY A 141 -21.55 19.94 5.82
CA GLY A 141 -21.11 21.22 5.26
C GLY A 141 -22.21 22.02 4.55
N GLN A 142 -23.44 21.50 4.47
CA GLN A 142 -24.56 22.20 3.85
C GLN A 142 -25.09 23.36 4.69
N GLN A 143 -24.93 23.25 5.99
CA GLN A 143 -25.37 24.28 6.95
C GLN A 143 -24.14 24.95 7.57
N LYS A 144 -24.18 26.27 7.75
CA LYS A 144 -23.13 26.97 8.52
C LYS A 144 -23.24 26.59 9.98
N LEU A 145 -22.42 25.64 10.42
CA LEU A 145 -22.17 25.49 11.86
C LEU A 145 -21.31 26.66 12.33
N THR A 146 -21.74 27.31 13.37
CA THR A 146 -21.03 28.45 13.94
C THR A 146 -19.77 28.07 14.73
N ARG A 147 -19.25 26.90 14.59
CA ARG A 147 -17.95 26.39 15.09
C ARG A 147 -18.00 24.91 15.42
N PHE A 148 -17.02 24.14 14.94
CA PHE A 148 -16.64 22.87 15.59
C PHE A 148 -16.11 23.25 16.98
N PRO A 149 -16.70 22.77 18.05
CA PRO A 149 -16.30 23.23 19.36
C PRO A 149 -14.95 22.71 19.80
N ASP A 150 -14.23 23.54 20.53
CA ASP A 150 -13.04 23.17 21.25
C ASP A 150 -13.37 22.10 22.30
N GLY A 151 -12.55 21.09 22.39
CA GLY A 151 -12.71 20.01 23.37
C GLY A 151 -12.85 18.66 22.69
N ALA A 152 -11.77 17.91 22.73
CA ALA A 152 -11.64 16.58 22.19
C ALA A 152 -12.75 15.67 22.66
N VAL A 153 -13.36 14.98 21.72
CA VAL A 153 -14.42 14.08 22.08
C VAL A 153 -14.26 12.70 21.51
N VAL A 154 -13.86 12.54 20.26
CA VAL A 154 -13.48 11.24 19.73
C VAL A 154 -11.97 11.18 19.65
N SER A 155 -11.34 10.96 20.80
CA SER A 155 -9.87 10.99 20.95
C SER A 155 -9.11 9.90 20.18
N LYS A 156 -9.83 8.95 19.58
CA LYS A 156 -9.24 7.83 18.83
C LYS A 156 -9.51 7.87 17.34
N LEU A 157 -10.27 8.84 16.82
CA LEU A 157 -10.63 8.90 15.40
C LEU A 157 -9.37 9.06 14.55
N ARG A 158 -9.10 8.05 13.71
CA ARG A 158 -7.95 7.99 12.81
C ARG A 158 -8.34 8.13 11.34
N VAL A 159 -9.51 7.64 10.98
CA VAL A 159 -10.01 7.66 9.61
C VAL A 159 -11.33 8.40 9.56
N LEU A 160 -11.36 9.47 8.75
CA LEU A 160 -12.57 10.27 8.51
C LEU A 160 -12.83 10.38 7.01
N ASN A 161 -13.94 9.83 6.55
CA ASN A 161 -14.39 9.95 5.17
C ASN A 161 -15.56 10.94 5.08
N LEU A 162 -15.33 12.06 4.41
CA LEU A 162 -16.32 13.11 4.11
C LEU A 162 -16.47 13.33 2.60
N ARG A 163 -16.10 12.32 1.77
CA ARG A 163 -16.22 12.39 0.33
C ARG A 163 -17.66 12.65 -0.10
N ARG A 164 -17.85 13.42 -1.20
CA ARG A 164 -19.18 13.73 -1.75
C ARG A 164 -20.13 14.33 -0.72
N ASN A 165 -19.66 15.39 -0.07
CA ASN A 165 -20.41 16.24 0.85
C ASN A 165 -20.39 17.70 0.36
N PHE A 166 -20.63 18.64 1.23
CA PHE A 166 -20.69 20.09 0.92
C PHE A 166 -19.61 20.88 1.68
N MET A 167 -18.48 20.24 1.99
CA MET A 167 -17.39 20.86 2.74
C MET A 167 -16.75 21.96 1.88
N GLY A 168 -17.10 23.22 2.16
CA GLY A 168 -16.45 24.40 1.60
C GLY A 168 -15.32 24.92 2.48
N ASP A 169 -14.70 26.03 2.07
CA ASP A 169 -13.51 26.59 2.73
C ASP A 169 -13.78 26.99 4.19
N GLU A 170 -14.97 27.52 4.50
CA GLU A 170 -15.34 27.92 5.85
C GLU A 170 -15.46 26.69 6.78
N ASN A 171 -16.12 25.62 6.32
CA ASN A 171 -16.27 24.39 7.10
C ASN A 171 -14.91 23.71 7.33
N ILE A 172 -14.02 23.75 6.34
CA ILE A 172 -12.64 23.27 6.48
C ILE A 172 -11.88 24.10 7.52
N ALA A 173 -12.07 25.43 7.54
CA ALA A 173 -11.39 26.28 8.51
C ALA A 173 -11.81 25.96 9.95
N ASP A 174 -13.09 25.76 10.18
CA ASP A 174 -13.62 25.40 11.49
C ASP A 174 -13.16 24.01 11.93
N TRP A 175 -13.23 23.02 11.03
CA TRP A 175 -12.82 21.66 11.34
C TRP A 175 -11.31 21.54 11.60
N ALA A 176 -10.49 22.16 10.76
CA ALA A 176 -9.03 22.08 10.85
C ALA A 176 -8.46 22.77 12.10
N GLN A 177 -9.23 23.66 12.74
CA GLN A 177 -8.87 24.31 14.00
C GLN A 177 -9.43 23.57 15.22
N SER A 178 -10.30 22.58 15.02
CA SER A 178 -10.91 21.82 16.11
C SER A 178 -9.99 20.71 16.61
N GLY A 179 -10.12 20.34 17.88
CA GLY A 179 -9.41 19.18 18.44
C GLY A 179 -9.76 17.84 17.78
N ALA A 180 -10.87 17.78 17.02
CA ALA A 180 -11.32 16.58 16.31
C ALA A 180 -10.37 16.16 15.18
N SER A 181 -9.52 17.06 14.68
CA SER A 181 -8.56 16.79 13.59
C SER A 181 -7.22 16.19 14.07
N GLU A 182 -6.88 16.32 15.35
CA GLU A 182 -5.53 16.06 15.89
C GLU A 182 -5.05 14.62 15.73
N LYS A 183 -5.93 13.64 15.74
CA LYS A 183 -5.59 12.21 15.66
C LYS A 183 -5.87 11.59 14.30
N VAL A 184 -6.46 12.37 13.38
CA VAL A 184 -6.80 11.88 12.05
C VAL A 184 -5.53 11.65 11.25
N VAL A 185 -5.40 10.43 10.72
CA VAL A 185 -4.29 9.95 9.90
C VAL A 185 -4.70 9.83 8.44
N HIS A 186 -5.96 9.45 8.19
CA HIS A 186 -6.54 9.33 6.85
C HIS A 186 -7.77 10.22 6.75
N LEU A 187 -7.73 11.20 5.84
CA LEU A 187 -8.80 12.16 5.59
C LEU A 187 -9.21 12.15 4.13
N ASN A 188 -10.47 11.84 3.87
CA ASN A 188 -11.04 11.94 2.53
C ASN A 188 -12.03 13.12 2.44
N LEU A 189 -11.67 14.09 1.61
CA LEU A 189 -12.44 15.30 1.30
C LEU A 189 -12.70 15.42 -0.23
N GLY A 190 -12.60 14.32 -0.97
CA GLY A 190 -12.86 14.30 -2.41
C GLY A 190 -14.31 14.67 -2.74
N TRP A 191 -14.56 15.24 -3.91
CA TRP A 191 -15.91 15.63 -4.35
C TRP A 191 -16.62 16.56 -3.35
N ASN A 192 -15.95 17.65 -2.98
CA ASN A 192 -16.48 18.71 -2.14
C ASN A 192 -16.38 20.08 -2.89
N GLN A 193 -16.48 21.16 -2.20
CA GLN A 193 -16.45 22.51 -2.77
C GLN A 193 -15.24 23.31 -2.27
N ILE A 194 -14.13 22.61 -2.03
CA ILE A 194 -12.90 23.19 -1.48
C ILE A 194 -12.16 23.94 -2.58
N THR A 195 -11.82 25.20 -2.32
CA THR A 195 -10.99 26.01 -3.20
C THR A 195 -9.55 26.07 -2.70
N SER A 196 -8.72 26.89 -3.36
CA SER A 196 -7.36 27.15 -2.89
C SER A 196 -7.30 27.76 -1.49
N GLN A 197 -8.36 28.43 -1.06
CA GLN A 197 -8.43 28.99 0.29
C GLN A 197 -8.56 27.87 1.34
N GLY A 198 -9.42 26.88 1.13
CA GLY A 198 -9.53 25.71 2.02
C GLY A 198 -8.26 24.89 2.02
N ALA A 199 -7.62 24.71 0.85
CA ALA A 199 -6.32 24.05 0.75
C ALA A 199 -5.23 24.78 1.57
N ARG A 200 -5.22 26.11 1.54
CA ARG A 200 -4.32 26.94 2.38
C ARG A 200 -4.57 26.72 3.87
N VAL A 201 -5.84 26.64 4.28
CA VAL A 201 -6.21 26.39 5.69
C VAL A 201 -5.67 25.02 6.13
N LEU A 202 -5.91 23.95 5.34
CA LEU A 202 -5.38 22.62 5.63
C LEU A 202 -3.85 22.65 5.75
N ALA A 203 -3.17 23.33 4.81
CA ALA A 203 -1.72 23.44 4.78
C ALA A 203 -1.12 24.12 6.02
N ASN A 204 -1.85 25.06 6.63
CA ASN A 204 -1.40 25.84 7.79
C ASN A 204 -1.93 25.33 9.13
N SER A 205 -2.72 24.25 9.14
CA SER A 205 -3.28 23.72 10.38
C SER A 205 -2.26 22.89 11.17
N PRO A 206 -1.91 23.29 12.40
CA PRO A 206 -0.98 22.55 13.24
C PRO A 206 -1.59 21.24 13.76
N THR A 207 -2.92 21.09 13.75
CA THR A 207 -3.62 19.89 14.21
C THR A 207 -3.52 18.72 13.23
N LEU A 208 -3.16 18.98 11.96
CA LEU A 208 -3.04 17.97 10.91
C LEU A 208 -1.64 17.35 10.79
N ASN A 209 -0.81 17.48 11.80
CA ASN A 209 0.57 17.00 11.80
C ASN A 209 0.71 15.46 11.80
N GLN A 210 -0.37 14.73 12.11
CA GLN A 210 -0.41 13.27 12.06
C GLN A 210 -0.90 12.71 10.72
N LEU A 211 -1.37 13.58 9.81
CA LEU A 211 -2.00 13.17 8.55
C LEU A 211 -1.00 12.47 7.63
N GLU A 212 -1.31 11.25 7.23
CA GLU A 212 -0.53 10.43 6.30
C GLU A 212 -1.17 10.35 4.91
N ASP A 213 -2.50 10.30 4.84
CA ASP A 213 -3.26 10.25 3.59
C ASP A 213 -4.30 11.37 3.53
N LEU A 214 -4.27 12.14 2.45
CA LEU A 214 -5.21 13.21 2.16
C LEU A 214 -5.78 13.06 0.76
N VAL A 215 -7.10 12.94 0.66
CA VAL A 215 -7.82 12.89 -0.62
C VAL A 215 -8.58 14.19 -0.82
N LEU A 216 -8.25 14.92 -1.88
CA LEU A 216 -8.83 16.20 -2.30
C LEU A 216 -9.26 16.19 -3.76
N ASP A 217 -9.39 15.00 -4.40
CA ASP A 217 -9.82 14.89 -5.79
C ASP A 217 -11.20 15.51 -6.03
N SER A 218 -11.44 15.97 -7.26
CA SER A 218 -12.71 16.57 -7.68
C SER A 218 -13.18 17.71 -6.76
N ASN A 219 -12.30 18.69 -6.55
CA ASN A 219 -12.54 19.94 -5.87
C ASN A 219 -12.25 21.15 -6.80
N HIS A 220 -12.08 22.34 -6.28
CA HIS A 220 -11.83 23.56 -7.05
C HIS A 220 -10.47 24.20 -6.75
N ILE A 221 -9.50 23.39 -6.37
CA ILE A 221 -8.16 23.84 -5.98
C ILE A 221 -7.34 24.16 -7.24
N SER A 222 -6.68 25.32 -7.24
CA SER A 222 -5.74 25.72 -8.29
C SER A 222 -4.29 25.57 -7.84
N ASP A 223 -3.34 25.96 -8.69
CA ASP A 223 -1.91 25.95 -8.39
C ASP A 223 -1.57 26.67 -7.08
N SER A 224 -2.26 27.77 -6.74
CA SER A 224 -1.99 28.48 -5.49
C SER A 224 -2.24 27.61 -4.26
N GLY A 225 -3.35 26.85 -4.24
CA GLY A 225 -3.63 25.92 -3.15
C GLY A 225 -2.68 24.73 -3.11
N ALA A 226 -2.31 24.20 -4.29
CA ALA A 226 -1.31 23.15 -4.43
C ALA A 226 0.05 23.60 -3.89
N LEU A 227 0.48 24.83 -4.18
CA LEU A 227 1.71 25.43 -3.68
C LEU A 227 1.66 25.64 -2.16
N ASP A 228 0.51 26.06 -1.60
CA ASP A 228 0.34 26.20 -0.15
C ASP A 228 0.50 24.83 0.55
N ILE A 229 -0.11 23.77 0.03
CA ILE A 229 0.06 22.39 0.54
C ILE A 229 1.53 21.96 0.42
N ALA A 230 2.16 22.17 -0.74
CA ALA A 230 3.54 21.78 -0.98
C ALA A 230 4.55 22.46 -0.04
N LYS A 231 4.26 23.69 0.39
CA LYS A 231 5.10 24.47 1.32
C LYS A 231 4.74 24.28 2.78
N SER A 232 3.74 23.46 3.09
CA SER A 232 3.28 23.23 4.45
C SER A 232 4.41 22.75 5.37
N LYS A 233 4.44 23.31 6.58
CA LYS A 233 5.31 22.89 7.68
C LYS A 233 4.63 21.89 8.62
N HIS A 234 3.33 21.67 8.42
CA HIS A 234 2.51 20.82 9.28
C HIS A 234 2.21 19.46 8.64
N LEU A 235 2.14 19.37 7.31
CA LEU A 235 1.85 18.15 6.58
C LEU A 235 3.12 17.31 6.28
N ASN A 236 4.05 17.23 7.24
CA ASN A 236 5.33 16.54 7.05
C ASN A 236 5.20 15.00 7.06
N ASN A 237 4.13 14.48 7.62
CA ASN A 237 3.84 13.04 7.64
C ASN A 237 3.05 12.57 6.40
N LEU A 238 2.59 13.51 5.55
CA LEU A 238 1.77 13.19 4.40
C LEU A 238 2.57 12.40 3.37
N ALA A 239 2.19 11.13 3.19
CA ALA A 239 2.81 10.18 2.26
C ALA A 239 1.96 10.01 0.99
N GLN A 240 0.62 10.07 1.11
CA GLN A 240 -0.31 9.96 0.00
C GLN A 240 -1.15 11.22 -0.12
N LEU A 241 -1.20 11.79 -1.32
CA LEU A 241 -2.01 12.96 -1.64
C LEU A 241 -2.67 12.75 -3.00
N TYR A 242 -3.99 12.81 -3.02
CA TYR A 242 -4.80 12.66 -4.23
C TYR A 242 -5.49 13.99 -4.52
N MET A 243 -5.22 14.59 -5.69
CA MET A 243 -5.74 15.89 -6.11
C MET A 243 -6.21 15.90 -7.57
N GLN A 244 -6.57 14.74 -8.12
CA GLN A 244 -7.09 14.62 -9.48
C GLN A 244 -8.37 15.45 -9.64
N ASP A 245 -8.71 15.83 -10.88
CA ASP A 245 -9.91 16.59 -11.20
C ASP A 245 -10.03 17.92 -10.44
N ASN A 246 -8.89 18.59 -10.22
CA ASN A 246 -8.78 19.96 -9.74
C ASN A 246 -8.29 20.91 -10.84
N LYS A 247 -8.12 22.18 -10.57
CA LYS A 247 -7.61 23.19 -11.50
C LYS A 247 -6.09 23.37 -11.37
N ILE A 248 -5.36 22.25 -11.28
CA ILE A 248 -3.92 22.22 -11.03
C ILE A 248 -3.19 22.00 -12.36
N SER A 249 -2.24 22.89 -12.68
CA SER A 249 -1.36 22.75 -13.83
C SER A 249 -0.10 21.95 -13.49
N GLN A 250 0.77 21.74 -14.48
CA GLN A 250 2.08 21.11 -14.29
C GLN A 250 2.92 21.75 -13.16
N THR A 251 2.77 23.08 -12.94
CA THR A 251 3.48 23.80 -11.87
C THR A 251 3.07 23.32 -10.49
N GLY A 252 1.76 23.24 -10.25
CA GLY A 252 1.21 22.73 -8.98
C GLY A 252 1.55 21.27 -8.77
N GLU A 253 1.38 20.42 -9.81
CA GLU A 253 1.75 19.01 -9.73
C GLU A 253 3.22 18.79 -9.34
N THR A 254 4.14 19.52 -9.97
CA THR A 254 5.58 19.43 -9.68
C THR A 254 5.88 19.79 -8.23
N ALA A 255 5.25 20.85 -7.71
CA ALA A 255 5.43 21.27 -6.32
C ALA A 255 4.95 20.19 -5.32
N LEU A 256 3.78 19.59 -5.58
CA LEU A 256 3.22 18.52 -4.74
C LEU A 256 4.10 17.26 -4.75
N ARG A 257 4.62 16.86 -5.91
CA ARG A 257 5.53 15.71 -6.03
C ARG A 257 6.85 15.97 -5.31
N THR A 258 7.38 17.18 -5.38
CA THR A 258 8.59 17.58 -4.62
C THR A 258 8.34 17.50 -3.11
N MET A 259 7.18 17.94 -2.64
CA MET A 259 6.80 17.78 -1.23
C MET A 259 6.72 16.31 -0.84
N ARG A 260 6.06 15.46 -1.66
CA ARG A 260 5.94 14.03 -1.41
C ARG A 260 7.33 13.38 -1.29
N SER A 261 8.23 13.65 -2.23
CA SER A 261 9.63 13.16 -2.18
C SER A 261 10.33 13.60 -0.91
N ARG A 262 10.20 14.88 -0.51
CA ARG A 262 10.75 15.41 0.75
C ARG A 262 10.24 14.64 1.97
N ASN A 263 8.93 14.43 2.06
CA ASN A 263 8.29 13.77 3.21
C ASN A 263 8.68 12.28 3.28
N LEU A 264 8.68 11.59 2.11
CA LEU A 264 9.12 10.20 2.04
C LEU A 264 10.58 10.03 2.46
N LEU A 265 11.47 10.90 1.99
CA LEU A 265 12.87 10.88 2.41
C LEU A 265 13.01 11.11 3.92
N ALA A 266 12.31 12.09 4.48
CA ALA A 266 12.36 12.37 5.90
C ALA A 266 11.86 11.19 6.76
N LYS A 267 10.81 10.50 6.32
CA LYS A 267 10.17 9.39 7.06
C LYS A 267 10.88 8.04 6.83
N LYS A 268 11.39 7.78 5.62
CA LYS A 268 11.86 6.46 5.17
C LYS A 268 13.38 6.34 5.10
N ARG A 269 14.13 7.43 5.29
CA ARG A 269 15.59 7.40 5.35
C ARG A 269 16.04 7.06 6.77
N ILE A 270 16.85 6.01 6.86
CA ILE A 270 17.55 5.63 8.09
C ILE A 270 19.04 5.66 7.75
N GLU A 271 19.77 6.61 8.34
CA GLU A 271 21.18 6.86 8.02
C GLU A 271 21.40 7.11 6.51
N ASN A 272 22.13 6.20 5.85
CA ASN A 272 22.43 6.22 4.42
C ASN A 272 21.57 5.21 3.60
N LYS A 273 20.49 4.68 4.20
CA LYS A 273 19.55 3.74 3.55
C LYS A 273 18.21 4.41 3.37
N LEU A 274 17.63 4.27 2.17
CA LEU A 274 16.32 4.79 1.83
C LEU A 274 15.43 3.65 1.34
N ASN A 275 14.35 3.37 2.07
CA ASN A 275 13.39 2.33 1.72
C ASN A 275 12.07 2.98 1.25
N LEU A 276 11.85 2.96 -0.05
CA LEU A 276 10.64 3.45 -0.72
C LEU A 276 9.80 2.32 -1.34
N ASN A 277 9.85 1.12 -0.78
CA ASN A 277 9.05 -0.01 -1.25
C ASN A 277 7.55 0.28 -1.09
N GLU A 278 6.76 -0.13 -2.09
CA GLU A 278 5.29 -0.14 -2.01
C GLU A 278 4.68 1.27 -1.79
N GLN A 279 5.37 2.32 -2.26
CA GLN A 279 4.90 3.70 -2.12
C GLN A 279 4.07 4.18 -3.32
N ARG A 280 3.77 3.30 -4.30
CA ARG A 280 3.04 3.62 -5.53
C ARG A 280 3.69 4.77 -6.32
N LEU A 281 5.02 4.81 -6.35
CA LEU A 281 5.77 5.82 -7.10
C LEU A 281 5.63 5.57 -8.60
N ASP A 282 5.31 6.62 -9.36
CA ASP A 282 5.30 6.63 -10.83
C ASP A 282 6.58 7.29 -11.41
N ASN A 283 6.67 7.40 -12.74
CA ASN A 283 7.81 8.01 -13.41
C ASN A 283 8.04 9.47 -12.99
N LYS A 284 6.97 10.25 -12.82
CA LYS A 284 7.07 11.66 -12.41
C LYS A 284 7.56 11.80 -10.96
N ASP A 285 7.23 10.85 -10.09
CA ASP A 285 7.76 10.81 -8.73
C ASP A 285 9.26 10.57 -8.73
N LEU A 286 9.77 9.69 -9.62
CA LEU A 286 11.20 9.45 -9.76
C LEU A 286 11.95 10.68 -10.30
N VAL A 287 11.35 11.47 -11.23
CA VAL A 287 11.89 12.77 -11.65
C VAL A 287 12.12 13.67 -10.43
N SER A 288 11.08 13.84 -9.61
CA SER A 288 11.13 14.70 -8.41
C SER A 288 12.13 14.19 -7.38
N LEU A 289 12.22 12.87 -7.22
CA LEU A 289 13.17 12.21 -6.33
C LEU A 289 14.60 12.43 -6.80
N ALA A 290 14.87 12.22 -8.09
CA ALA A 290 16.20 12.33 -8.69
C ALA A 290 16.83 13.72 -8.55
N LEU A 291 15.99 14.76 -8.54
CA LEU A 291 16.40 16.16 -8.40
C LEU A 291 16.59 16.60 -6.94
N TYR A 292 16.23 15.77 -5.98
CA TYR A 292 16.25 16.17 -4.57
C TYR A 292 17.60 15.96 -3.92
N GLU A 293 18.27 17.08 -3.57
CA GLU A 293 19.64 17.12 -3.03
C GLU A 293 19.88 16.20 -1.81
N LYS A 294 18.84 15.95 -1.00
CA LYS A 294 18.96 15.07 0.17
C LYS A 294 19.05 13.57 -0.16
N LEU A 295 19.07 13.20 -1.44
CA LEU A 295 19.55 11.89 -1.86
C LEU A 295 21.06 11.73 -1.69
N ASP A 296 21.79 12.83 -1.62
CA ASP A 296 23.24 12.76 -1.43
C ASP A 296 23.62 11.97 -0.17
N GLY A 297 24.63 11.14 -0.29
CA GLY A 297 25.10 10.25 0.77
C GLY A 297 24.23 8.99 0.98
N ILE A 298 23.21 8.73 0.14
CA ILE A 298 22.50 7.44 0.14
C ILE A 298 23.42 6.35 -0.44
N VAL A 299 23.57 5.27 0.30
CA VAL A 299 24.36 4.08 -0.10
C VAL A 299 23.44 2.92 -0.52
N SER A 300 22.23 2.85 0.02
CA SER A 300 21.25 1.83 -0.33
C SER A 300 19.89 2.45 -0.63
N LEU A 301 19.35 2.14 -1.80
CA LEU A 301 18.03 2.59 -2.27
C LEU A 301 17.17 1.37 -2.63
N SER A 302 16.01 1.24 -1.99
CA SER A 302 15.02 0.23 -2.34
C SER A 302 13.75 0.88 -2.84
N LEU A 303 13.36 0.52 -4.06
CA LEU A 303 12.19 1.00 -4.80
C LEU A 303 11.24 -0.14 -5.21
N ARG A 304 11.33 -1.29 -4.53
CA ARG A 304 10.56 -2.50 -4.84
C ARG A 304 9.06 -2.22 -4.90
N ASN A 305 8.38 -2.89 -5.85
CA ASN A 305 6.91 -2.89 -5.96
C ASN A 305 6.31 -1.47 -6.03
N ASN A 306 6.74 -0.72 -7.04
CA ASN A 306 6.20 0.59 -7.41
C ASN A 306 5.62 0.54 -8.84
N HIS A 307 5.30 1.69 -9.44
CA HIS A 307 4.57 1.78 -10.71
C HIS A 307 5.34 2.55 -11.80
N PHE A 308 6.64 2.58 -11.72
CA PHE A 308 7.48 3.20 -12.73
C PHE A 308 8.04 2.19 -13.73
N ASP A 309 8.40 2.68 -14.90
CA ASP A 309 9.06 1.96 -15.99
C ASP A 309 10.45 2.55 -16.30
N TYR A 310 10.99 2.23 -17.46
CA TYR A 310 12.31 2.72 -17.89
C TYR A 310 12.40 4.26 -17.99
N HIS A 311 11.30 4.99 -18.20
CA HIS A 311 11.33 6.45 -18.21
C HIS A 311 11.65 7.02 -16.80
N GLY A 312 11.11 6.41 -15.75
CA GLY A 312 11.51 6.78 -14.38
C GLY A 312 12.96 6.44 -14.08
N ILE A 313 13.45 5.30 -14.59
CA ILE A 313 14.86 4.93 -14.47
C ILE A 313 15.75 5.93 -15.19
N GLN A 314 15.37 6.41 -16.38
CA GLN A 314 16.12 7.42 -17.13
C GLN A 314 16.46 8.65 -16.27
N GLU A 315 15.48 9.16 -15.54
CA GLU A 315 15.69 10.32 -14.67
C GLU A 315 16.55 9.97 -13.44
N LEU A 316 16.27 8.79 -12.86
CA LEU A 316 17.00 8.35 -11.66
C LEU A 316 18.51 8.19 -11.92
N VAL A 317 18.89 7.57 -13.05
CA VAL A 317 20.32 7.33 -13.38
C VAL A 317 21.11 8.61 -13.69
N HIS A 318 20.41 9.69 -14.05
CA HIS A 318 21.04 11.00 -14.28
C HIS A 318 21.21 11.81 -12.99
N SER A 319 20.64 11.36 -11.86
CA SER A 319 20.75 12.07 -10.59
C SER A 319 22.22 12.17 -10.13
N PRO A 320 22.76 13.38 -9.93
CA PRO A 320 24.13 13.55 -9.46
C PRO A 320 24.32 13.13 -7.99
N TYR A 321 23.22 12.87 -7.28
CA TYR A 321 23.19 12.53 -5.87
C TYR A 321 23.32 11.03 -5.58
N LEU A 322 23.31 10.16 -6.64
CA LEU A 322 23.40 8.70 -6.49
C LEU A 322 24.81 8.12 -6.67
N LYS A 323 25.84 8.97 -6.82
CA LYS A 323 27.23 8.52 -7.07
C LYS A 323 27.83 7.66 -5.95
N ASN A 324 27.25 7.67 -4.75
CA ASN A 324 27.68 6.84 -3.61
C ASN A 324 26.85 5.56 -3.46
N LEU A 325 25.91 5.30 -4.39
CA LEU A 325 24.99 4.15 -4.28
C LEU A 325 25.75 2.84 -4.47
N ARG A 326 25.62 1.92 -3.51
CA ARG A 326 26.18 0.57 -3.54
C ARG A 326 25.12 -0.51 -3.69
N SER A 327 23.88 -0.25 -3.25
CA SER A 327 22.79 -1.22 -3.35
C SER A 327 21.53 -0.57 -3.94
N LEU A 328 21.01 -1.17 -5.01
CA LEU A 328 19.80 -0.73 -5.68
C LEU A 328 18.82 -1.91 -5.83
N ASN A 329 17.61 -1.78 -5.29
CA ASN A 329 16.56 -2.76 -5.43
C ASN A 329 15.40 -2.17 -6.26
N LEU A 330 15.17 -2.76 -7.44
CA LEU A 330 14.12 -2.38 -8.39
C LEU A 330 13.07 -3.48 -8.58
N MET A 331 13.09 -4.52 -7.76
CA MET A 331 12.20 -5.68 -7.84
C MET A 331 10.75 -5.28 -8.10
N SER A 332 10.07 -6.01 -8.97
CA SER A 332 8.64 -5.83 -9.29
C SER A 332 8.30 -4.40 -9.76
N ASN A 333 9.07 -3.90 -10.72
CA ASN A 333 8.79 -2.71 -11.51
C ASN A 333 9.01 -3.02 -13.00
N ALA A 334 8.43 -2.23 -13.90
CA ALA A 334 8.58 -2.43 -15.35
C ALA A 334 9.87 -1.82 -15.91
N VAL A 335 11.04 -2.26 -15.37
CA VAL A 335 12.35 -1.73 -15.77
C VAL A 335 12.67 -2.08 -17.22
N GLU A 336 12.43 -3.33 -17.61
CA GLU A 336 12.67 -3.88 -18.92
C GLU A 336 14.14 -3.75 -19.40
N ASP A 337 14.45 -4.25 -20.58
CA ASP A 337 15.80 -4.17 -21.16
C ASP A 337 16.28 -2.72 -21.35
N LYS A 338 15.35 -1.82 -21.68
CA LYS A 338 15.67 -0.39 -21.85
C LYS A 338 16.14 0.25 -20.54
N GLY A 339 15.45 -0.05 -19.44
CA GLY A 339 15.86 0.45 -18.11
C GLY A 339 17.20 -0.13 -17.68
N LEU A 340 17.46 -1.42 -17.95
CA LEU A 340 18.76 -2.00 -17.63
C LEU A 340 19.89 -1.43 -18.49
N LEU A 341 19.62 -1.10 -19.77
CA LEU A 341 20.60 -0.37 -20.62
C LEU A 341 20.95 1.00 -19.99
N LEU A 342 19.95 1.77 -19.57
CA LEU A 342 20.18 3.07 -18.91
C LEU A 342 20.98 2.94 -17.61
N LEU A 343 20.69 1.92 -16.80
CA LEU A 343 21.49 1.62 -15.60
C LEU A 343 22.94 1.28 -15.96
N ALA A 344 23.12 0.45 -17.00
CA ALA A 344 24.44 -0.01 -17.45
C ALA A 344 25.31 1.12 -18.01
N GLU A 345 24.73 2.16 -18.57
CA GLU A 345 25.39 3.33 -19.15
C GLU A 345 25.59 4.49 -18.17
N SER A 346 25.13 4.37 -16.92
CA SER A 346 25.19 5.47 -15.95
C SER A 346 26.53 5.52 -15.20
N PRO A 347 27.31 6.61 -15.34
CA PRO A 347 28.51 6.80 -14.56
C PRO A 347 28.24 7.03 -13.06
N ASN A 348 27.03 7.48 -12.70
CA ASN A 348 26.63 7.72 -11.32
C ASN A 348 26.45 6.41 -10.52
N LEU A 349 26.37 5.27 -11.20
CA LEU A 349 26.22 3.94 -10.59
C LEU A 349 27.52 3.12 -10.56
N SER A 350 28.66 3.75 -10.80
CA SER A 350 29.97 3.06 -10.87
C SER A 350 30.41 2.38 -9.55
N GLN A 351 29.80 2.76 -8.42
CA GLN A 351 30.06 2.15 -7.11
C GLN A 351 29.06 1.04 -6.74
N LEU A 352 28.14 0.66 -7.66
CA LEU A 352 27.09 -0.31 -7.36
C LEU A 352 27.68 -1.72 -7.16
N GLU A 353 27.38 -2.30 -6.00
CA GLU A 353 27.82 -3.63 -5.58
C GLU A 353 26.68 -4.65 -5.58
N SER A 354 25.44 -4.21 -5.31
CA SER A 354 24.25 -5.07 -5.23
C SER A 354 23.13 -4.52 -6.10
N LEU A 355 22.60 -5.34 -7.03
CA LEU A 355 21.51 -4.97 -7.94
C LEU A 355 20.44 -6.05 -7.94
N ASN A 356 19.22 -5.69 -7.51
CA ASN A 356 18.07 -6.57 -7.57
C ASN A 356 17.11 -6.13 -8.68
N LEU A 357 16.95 -7.00 -9.67
CA LEU A 357 16.10 -6.88 -10.86
C LEU A 357 15.05 -8.01 -10.92
N GLU A 358 14.68 -8.59 -9.79
CA GLU A 358 13.68 -9.65 -9.75
C GLU A 358 12.34 -9.17 -10.30
N ASN A 359 11.75 -9.94 -11.22
CA ASN A 359 10.44 -9.64 -11.80
C ASN A 359 10.37 -8.22 -12.41
N THR A 360 11.30 -7.92 -13.32
CA THR A 360 11.41 -6.58 -13.94
C THR A 360 11.34 -6.60 -15.47
N GLY A 361 11.04 -7.75 -16.08
CA GLY A 361 10.88 -7.89 -17.53
C GLY A 361 12.22 -7.89 -18.32
N ILE A 362 13.31 -8.30 -17.68
CA ILE A 362 14.62 -8.38 -18.31
C ILE A 362 14.71 -9.63 -19.20
N THR A 363 15.29 -9.46 -20.39
CA THR A 363 15.60 -10.54 -21.33
C THR A 363 17.10 -10.63 -21.61
N SER A 364 17.48 -11.45 -22.59
CA SER A 364 18.88 -11.55 -23.05
C SER A 364 19.46 -10.21 -23.54
N LEU A 365 18.63 -9.26 -23.96
CA LEU A 365 19.10 -7.94 -24.42
C LEU A 365 19.57 -7.07 -23.24
N GLY A 366 18.83 -7.11 -22.13
CA GLY A 366 19.25 -6.42 -20.90
C GLY A 366 20.54 -7.02 -20.33
N ILE A 367 20.67 -8.36 -20.36
CA ILE A 367 21.92 -9.02 -19.94
C ILE A 367 23.09 -8.62 -20.84
N LEU A 368 22.87 -8.45 -22.15
CA LEU A 368 23.90 -7.95 -23.06
C LEU A 368 24.36 -6.54 -22.66
N ALA A 369 23.41 -5.63 -22.38
CA ALA A 369 23.76 -4.28 -21.93
C ALA A 369 24.58 -4.32 -20.62
N LEU A 370 24.17 -5.12 -19.63
CA LEU A 370 24.89 -5.29 -18.38
C LEU A 370 26.31 -5.83 -18.61
N SER A 371 26.46 -6.84 -19.48
CA SER A 371 27.75 -7.45 -19.79
C SER A 371 28.75 -6.51 -20.46
N GLN A 372 28.25 -5.48 -21.14
CA GLN A 372 29.05 -4.46 -21.85
C GLN A 372 29.21 -3.16 -21.07
N SER A 373 28.61 -3.06 -19.89
CA SER A 373 28.64 -1.83 -19.07
C SER A 373 30.07 -1.39 -18.77
N PRO A 374 30.45 -0.15 -19.06
CA PRO A 374 31.73 0.40 -18.63
C PRO A 374 31.76 0.73 -17.12
N TYR A 375 30.60 0.79 -16.46
CA TYR A 375 30.45 1.33 -15.09
C TYR A 375 30.09 0.26 -14.05
N LEU A 376 29.27 -0.75 -14.35
CA LEU A 376 28.78 -1.73 -13.36
C LEU A 376 29.74 -2.91 -13.12
N LYS A 377 31.03 -2.63 -13.00
CA LYS A 377 32.10 -3.64 -12.82
C LYS A 377 32.32 -4.07 -11.37
N GLN A 378 31.69 -3.36 -10.42
CA GLN A 378 31.85 -3.63 -8.99
C GLN A 378 30.75 -4.53 -8.41
N LEU A 379 29.86 -5.05 -9.30
CA LEU A 379 28.73 -5.91 -8.86
C LEU A 379 29.27 -7.19 -8.20
N LYS A 380 28.79 -7.41 -6.97
CA LYS A 380 29.02 -8.61 -6.14
C LYS A 380 27.74 -9.44 -6.01
N GLU A 381 26.59 -8.79 -6.03
CA GLU A 381 25.29 -9.43 -5.89
C GLU A 381 24.37 -9.02 -7.04
N LEU A 382 23.83 -10.00 -7.74
CA LEU A 382 22.90 -9.81 -8.85
C LEU A 382 21.71 -10.76 -8.72
N ASN A 383 20.50 -10.20 -8.59
CA ASN A 383 19.27 -10.96 -8.61
C ASN A 383 18.51 -10.69 -9.91
N LEU A 384 18.34 -11.72 -10.72
CA LEU A 384 17.63 -11.76 -12.00
C LEU A 384 16.41 -12.68 -11.95
N SER A 385 16.00 -13.15 -10.79
CA SER A 385 14.90 -14.09 -10.59
C SER A 385 13.61 -13.61 -11.27
N ASN A 386 12.78 -14.54 -11.72
CA ASN A 386 11.47 -14.25 -12.33
C ASN A 386 11.57 -13.32 -13.57
N ASN A 387 12.61 -13.50 -14.40
CA ASN A 387 12.79 -12.84 -15.70
C ASN A 387 12.97 -13.90 -16.81
N ASP A 388 12.75 -13.53 -18.07
CA ASP A 388 12.89 -14.43 -19.22
C ASP A 388 14.24 -14.21 -19.93
N LEU A 389 15.29 -14.75 -19.36
CA LEU A 389 16.65 -14.54 -19.87
C LEU A 389 16.95 -15.38 -21.12
N GLY A 390 16.33 -16.54 -21.25
CA GLY A 390 16.58 -17.53 -22.31
C GLY A 390 18.03 -18.04 -22.34
N GLU A 391 18.32 -19.04 -23.18
CA GLU A 391 19.66 -19.63 -23.33
C GLU A 391 20.71 -18.56 -23.67
N LYS A 392 20.38 -17.65 -24.57
CA LYS A 392 21.28 -16.57 -24.98
C LYS A 392 21.71 -15.69 -23.82
N GLY A 393 20.77 -15.31 -22.93
CA GLY A 393 21.05 -14.48 -21.75
C GLY A 393 22.02 -15.16 -20.80
N PHE A 394 21.80 -16.45 -20.51
CA PHE A 394 22.70 -17.23 -19.66
C PHE A 394 24.10 -17.38 -20.26
N ARG A 395 24.21 -17.59 -21.59
CA ARG A 395 25.50 -17.62 -22.27
C ARG A 395 26.27 -16.31 -22.18
N ILE A 396 25.58 -15.19 -22.33
CA ILE A 396 26.17 -13.84 -22.16
C ILE A 396 26.63 -13.64 -20.72
N LEU A 397 25.75 -13.92 -19.75
CA LEU A 397 26.05 -13.78 -18.33
C LEU A 397 27.27 -14.56 -17.89
N ALA A 398 27.35 -15.85 -18.28
CA ALA A 398 28.45 -16.76 -17.94
C ALA A 398 29.79 -16.36 -18.55
N ASN A 399 29.81 -15.60 -19.66
CA ASN A 399 31.03 -15.17 -20.35
C ASN A 399 31.35 -13.68 -20.15
N SER A 400 30.64 -13.01 -19.28
CA SER A 400 30.80 -11.58 -19.05
C SER A 400 32.01 -11.27 -18.16
N GLY A 401 33.04 -10.65 -18.72
CA GLY A 401 34.19 -10.19 -17.94
C GLY A 401 33.85 -9.07 -16.95
N ASN A 402 32.74 -8.35 -17.16
CA ASN A 402 32.26 -7.32 -16.24
C ASN A 402 31.61 -7.89 -14.97
N LEU A 403 31.18 -9.16 -15.01
CA LEU A 403 30.51 -9.82 -13.88
C LEU A 403 31.44 -10.76 -13.10
N LYS A 404 32.72 -10.68 -13.34
CA LYS A 404 33.73 -11.57 -12.70
C LYS A 404 33.81 -11.45 -11.17
N ASN A 405 33.39 -10.32 -10.63
CA ASN A 405 33.41 -10.06 -9.19
C ASN A 405 32.11 -10.53 -8.47
N LEU A 406 31.20 -11.23 -9.19
CA LEU A 406 29.98 -11.72 -8.57
C LEU A 406 30.28 -12.80 -7.52
N ILE A 407 29.78 -12.54 -6.32
CA ILE A 407 29.79 -13.45 -5.17
C ILE A 407 28.43 -14.16 -5.04
N LYS A 408 27.35 -13.44 -5.37
CA LYS A 408 25.98 -13.97 -5.30
C LYS A 408 25.24 -13.76 -6.62
N LEU A 409 24.65 -14.84 -7.14
CA LEU A 409 23.78 -14.85 -8.32
C LEU A 409 22.47 -15.56 -8.01
N SER A 410 21.35 -14.89 -8.26
CA SER A 410 20.00 -15.47 -8.15
C SER A 410 19.33 -15.44 -9.52
N THR A 411 18.92 -16.60 -10.02
CA THR A 411 18.17 -16.81 -11.27
C THR A 411 17.00 -17.77 -11.03
N SER A 412 16.33 -17.62 -9.89
CA SER A 412 15.16 -18.42 -9.54
C SER A 412 13.98 -18.08 -10.44
N GLY A 413 13.20 -19.09 -10.89
CA GLY A 413 12.02 -18.86 -11.71
C GLY A 413 12.29 -18.25 -13.09
N THR A 414 13.47 -18.53 -13.68
CA THR A 414 13.87 -18.03 -15.01
C THR A 414 13.82 -19.10 -16.09
N SER A 415 13.15 -20.22 -15.82
CA SER A 415 13.04 -21.38 -16.71
C SER A 415 14.39 -22.02 -17.10
N VAL A 416 15.39 -21.94 -16.20
CA VAL A 416 16.71 -22.54 -16.38
C VAL A 416 16.59 -24.07 -16.50
N GLY A 417 17.08 -24.62 -17.59
CA GLY A 417 17.28 -26.05 -17.77
C GLY A 417 18.72 -26.47 -17.59
N ASP A 418 18.98 -27.71 -17.92
CA ASP A 418 20.34 -28.29 -17.78
C ASP A 418 21.39 -27.60 -18.66
N ALA A 419 21.00 -27.14 -19.84
CA ALA A 419 21.94 -26.49 -20.77
C ALA A 419 22.39 -25.11 -20.26
N GLU A 420 21.42 -24.28 -19.78
CA GLU A 420 21.70 -22.97 -19.22
C GLU A 420 22.50 -23.09 -17.92
N PHE A 421 22.10 -24.01 -17.04
CA PHE A 421 22.83 -24.27 -15.79
C PHE A 421 24.28 -24.74 -16.07
N GLN A 422 24.46 -25.66 -17.01
CA GLN A 422 25.78 -26.09 -17.41
C GLN A 422 26.67 -24.95 -17.88
N THR A 423 26.10 -24.00 -18.61
CA THR A 423 26.83 -22.80 -19.06
C THR A 423 27.35 -21.96 -17.89
N VAL A 424 26.54 -21.79 -16.82
CA VAL A 424 26.94 -21.10 -15.61
C VAL A 424 28.02 -21.84 -14.83
N VAL A 425 27.85 -23.17 -14.63
CA VAL A 425 28.81 -23.97 -13.84
C VAL A 425 30.15 -24.22 -14.54
N GLN A 426 30.19 -24.06 -15.85
CA GLN A 426 31.42 -24.13 -16.66
C GLN A 426 32.02 -22.77 -16.98
N SER A 427 31.46 -21.67 -16.40
CA SER A 427 31.96 -20.33 -16.62
C SER A 427 33.42 -20.19 -16.13
N ASN A 428 34.25 -19.55 -16.95
CA ASN A 428 35.59 -19.14 -16.56
C ASN A 428 35.65 -17.73 -16.01
N THR A 429 34.50 -17.04 -15.91
CA THR A 429 34.42 -15.63 -15.44
C THR A 429 33.74 -15.51 -14.08
N LEU A 430 32.89 -16.45 -13.68
CA LEU A 430 32.16 -16.44 -12.40
C LEU A 430 32.95 -17.20 -11.30
N ASN A 431 34.26 -17.00 -11.23
CA ASN A 431 35.15 -17.78 -10.36
C ASN A 431 35.02 -17.42 -8.87
N ASP A 432 34.49 -16.25 -8.53
CA ASP A 432 34.32 -15.77 -7.13
C ASP A 432 32.92 -16.08 -6.60
N LEU A 433 32.08 -16.85 -7.33
CA LEU A 433 30.70 -17.09 -6.95
C LEU A 433 30.62 -18.05 -5.74
N GLU A 434 30.09 -17.55 -4.65
CA GLU A 434 29.90 -18.30 -3.39
C GLU A 434 28.44 -18.69 -3.15
N GLU A 435 27.48 -17.93 -3.69
CA GLU A 435 26.04 -18.16 -3.50
C GLU A 435 25.33 -18.25 -4.86
N LEU A 436 24.67 -19.39 -5.12
CA LEU A 436 23.88 -19.63 -6.32
C LEU A 436 22.46 -20.05 -5.96
N GLU A 437 21.47 -19.21 -6.33
CA GLU A 437 20.05 -19.48 -6.12
C GLU A 437 19.37 -19.74 -7.49
N VAL A 438 18.89 -20.97 -7.68
CA VAL A 438 18.22 -21.43 -8.92
C VAL A 438 16.90 -22.14 -8.62
N MET A 439 16.20 -21.70 -7.56
CA MET A 439 14.92 -22.27 -7.14
C MET A 439 13.84 -22.10 -8.23
N GLY A 440 12.92 -23.06 -8.35
CA GLY A 440 11.75 -22.92 -9.23
C GLY A 440 12.12 -22.94 -10.72
N ASN A 441 13.05 -23.77 -11.12
CA ASN A 441 13.51 -23.97 -12.48
C ASN A 441 13.24 -25.43 -12.95
N VAL A 442 13.84 -25.87 -14.06
CA VAL A 442 13.65 -27.22 -14.59
C VAL A 442 14.97 -28.04 -14.62
N ILE A 443 15.80 -27.83 -13.60
CA ILE A 443 17.08 -28.50 -13.40
C ILE A 443 16.83 -29.97 -13.05
N THR A 444 17.60 -30.87 -13.70
CA THR A 444 17.53 -32.31 -13.46
C THR A 444 18.86 -32.83 -12.89
N ARG A 445 18.96 -34.17 -12.72
CA ARG A 445 20.18 -34.88 -12.33
C ARG A 445 21.40 -34.50 -13.19
N LYS A 446 21.21 -34.29 -14.49
CA LYS A 446 22.30 -33.97 -15.41
C LYS A 446 23.04 -32.69 -15.02
N SER A 447 22.33 -31.73 -14.49
CA SER A 447 22.91 -30.50 -13.94
C SER A 447 23.76 -30.75 -12.70
N LEU A 448 23.32 -31.65 -11.82
CA LEU A 448 24.06 -32.02 -10.61
C LEU A 448 25.38 -32.71 -10.95
N ASP A 449 25.35 -33.58 -11.94
CA ASP A 449 26.57 -34.26 -12.42
C ASP A 449 27.56 -33.25 -13.04
N SER A 450 27.05 -32.25 -13.77
CA SER A 450 27.85 -31.15 -14.34
C SER A 450 28.49 -30.31 -13.23
N LEU A 451 27.70 -29.92 -12.20
CA LEU A 451 28.19 -29.17 -11.07
C LEU A 451 29.22 -29.94 -10.24
N ALA A 452 28.97 -31.23 -9.97
CA ALA A 452 29.89 -32.10 -9.24
C ALA A 452 31.27 -32.23 -9.87
N ASN A 453 31.38 -31.98 -11.19
CA ASN A 453 32.63 -32.03 -11.95
C ASN A 453 33.17 -30.64 -12.33
N SER A 454 32.57 -29.56 -11.82
CA SER A 454 33.00 -28.19 -12.08
C SER A 454 33.92 -27.66 -10.98
N SER A 455 34.78 -26.69 -11.34
CA SER A 455 35.57 -25.91 -10.37
C SER A 455 34.70 -25.01 -9.49
N LEU A 456 33.52 -24.61 -9.99
CA LEU A 456 32.60 -23.74 -9.26
C LEU A 456 32.14 -24.36 -7.95
N LEU A 457 31.91 -25.68 -7.90
CA LEU A 457 31.42 -26.32 -6.66
C LEU A 457 32.40 -26.16 -5.48
N SER A 458 33.73 -26.11 -5.76
CA SER A 458 34.71 -25.89 -4.70
C SER A 458 34.71 -24.50 -4.10
N GLN A 459 34.08 -23.54 -4.76
CA GLN A 459 33.95 -22.13 -4.34
C GLN A 459 32.59 -21.88 -3.68
N LEU A 460 31.55 -22.63 -4.09
CA LEU A 460 30.19 -22.42 -3.57
C LEU A 460 30.12 -22.76 -2.08
N LYS A 461 29.52 -21.82 -1.33
CA LYS A 461 29.12 -21.97 0.06
C LYS A 461 27.62 -22.25 0.21
N LYS A 462 26.80 -21.64 -0.68
CA LYS A 462 25.34 -21.79 -0.63
C LYS A 462 24.77 -22.12 -2.00
N LEU A 463 23.92 -23.15 -2.04
CA LEU A 463 23.19 -23.59 -3.22
C LEU A 463 21.72 -23.83 -2.91
N ASP A 464 20.82 -23.17 -3.65
CA ASP A 464 19.38 -23.35 -3.51
C ASP A 464 18.80 -23.98 -4.80
N LEU A 465 18.41 -25.23 -4.72
CA LEU A 465 17.85 -26.05 -5.81
C LEU A 465 16.36 -26.36 -5.61
N ARG A 466 15.70 -25.82 -4.60
CA ARG A 466 14.29 -26.11 -4.30
C ARG A 466 13.39 -25.91 -5.52
N ARG A 467 12.32 -26.69 -5.60
CA ARG A 467 11.32 -26.60 -6.67
C ARG A 467 11.91 -26.74 -8.08
N ASN A 468 12.84 -27.66 -8.24
CA ASN A 468 13.35 -28.10 -9.53
C ASN A 468 12.83 -29.50 -9.90
N SER A 469 13.24 -30.04 -11.04
CA SER A 469 12.82 -31.37 -11.53
C SER A 469 13.74 -32.50 -11.01
N LEU A 470 14.09 -32.43 -9.72
CA LEU A 470 14.92 -33.44 -9.05
C LEU A 470 14.03 -34.54 -8.45
N MET A 471 14.50 -35.79 -8.55
CA MET A 471 13.84 -36.98 -8.01
C MET A 471 14.47 -37.37 -6.66
N ASP A 472 13.80 -38.25 -5.89
CA ASP A 472 14.29 -38.71 -4.59
C ASP A 472 15.71 -39.29 -4.67
N ALA A 473 16.04 -40.02 -5.73
CA ALA A 473 17.39 -40.55 -5.97
C ALA A 473 18.46 -39.45 -6.14
N ASP A 474 18.07 -38.28 -6.67
CA ASP A 474 18.96 -37.15 -6.84
C ASP A 474 19.21 -36.43 -5.50
N LEU A 475 18.20 -36.40 -4.63
CA LEU A 475 18.33 -35.87 -3.28
C LEU A 475 19.28 -36.75 -2.44
N ILE A 476 19.18 -38.08 -2.56
CA ILE A 476 20.11 -39.02 -1.92
C ILE A 476 21.55 -38.78 -2.44
N PHE A 477 21.71 -38.59 -3.74
CA PHE A 477 23.02 -38.28 -4.32
C PHE A 477 23.62 -36.98 -3.79
N LEU A 478 22.81 -35.94 -3.63
CA LEU A 478 23.27 -34.67 -3.06
C LEU A 478 23.70 -34.85 -1.60
N ALA A 479 22.93 -35.63 -0.81
CA ALA A 479 23.20 -35.85 0.61
C ALA A 479 24.46 -36.72 0.84
N ASP A 480 24.65 -37.76 0.03
CA ASP A 480 25.69 -38.78 0.22
C ASP A 480 27.01 -38.45 -0.52
N SER A 481 26.97 -37.53 -1.49
CA SER A 481 28.16 -37.22 -2.28
C SER A 481 29.15 -36.35 -1.50
N PRO A 482 30.39 -36.81 -1.28
CA PRO A 482 31.43 -36.01 -0.61
C PRO A 482 31.68 -34.64 -1.26
N LYS A 483 31.40 -34.55 -2.58
CA LYS A 483 31.61 -33.31 -3.36
C LYS A 483 30.73 -32.15 -2.90
N PHE A 484 29.51 -32.42 -2.40
CA PHE A 484 28.59 -31.39 -1.93
C PHE A 484 28.70 -31.09 -0.43
N GLN A 485 29.50 -31.84 0.30
CA GLN A 485 29.71 -31.65 1.75
C GLN A 485 30.49 -30.39 2.07
N SER A 486 31.14 -29.75 1.10
CA SER A 486 31.80 -28.44 1.27
C SER A 486 30.81 -27.26 1.37
N LEU A 487 29.54 -27.47 0.99
CA LEU A 487 28.51 -26.42 1.06
C LEU A 487 28.08 -26.17 2.50
N GLU A 488 28.11 -24.91 2.92
CA GLU A 488 27.59 -24.49 4.24
C GLU A 488 26.06 -24.56 4.27
N THR A 489 25.42 -24.32 3.12
CA THR A 489 23.96 -24.38 2.97
C THR A 489 23.59 -25.00 1.63
N LEU A 490 22.92 -26.13 1.70
CA LEU A 490 22.29 -26.78 0.54
C LEU A 490 20.78 -26.88 0.81
N ARG A 491 19.98 -26.36 -0.13
CA ARG A 491 18.51 -26.43 -0.10
C ARG A 491 18.01 -27.11 -1.37
N PHE A 492 17.14 -28.12 -1.20
CA PHE A 492 16.61 -28.90 -2.31
C PHE A 492 15.17 -29.40 -2.06
#